data_d398721222c3ece3a0592e541dc5bc78
#
_entry.id   d398721222c3ece3a0592e541dc5bc78
#
_cell.length_a   1.000
_cell.length_b   1.000
_cell.length_c   1.000
_cell.angle_alpha   90.00
_cell.angle_beta   90.00
_cell.angle_gamma   90.00
#
_symmetry.space_group_name_H-M   'P 1'
#
loop_
_entity.id
_entity.type
_entity.pdbx_description
1 polymer ?
#
loop_
_entity_poly.entity_id
_entity_poly.type
_entity_poly.pdbx_seq_one_letter_code
_entity_poly.pdbx_strand_id
1 'polypeptide(L)'
;MPRNLKRHYGRGDLHFITFSCYERRALLGSARSRNLFVKVLGEVRERHGFLLLGYVLMPEYAHLLMSEPRKGTPSKVVQVLKQRVSRAMCGTRRRRWNGELSLKFPNEVGSLRRFWQKRFYDFTVWSEKKLKEKLEYMHAHPV
;
A
#
# COMPACT_ATOMS: atom_id res chain seq x y z
N MET A 1 9.10 -12.91 -1.37
CA MET A 1 9.18 -12.25 -2.69
C MET A 1 10.45 -12.65 -3.41
N PRO A 2 10.36 -12.92 -4.71
CA PRO A 2 11.56 -13.26 -5.49
C PRO A 2 12.58 -12.12 -5.42
N ARG A 3 13.84 -12.48 -5.21
CA ARG A 3 14.92 -11.48 -5.12
C ARG A 3 15.23 -10.79 -6.44
N ASN A 4 14.87 -11.43 -7.55
CA ASN A 4 15.24 -10.97 -8.89
C ASN A 4 14.08 -10.33 -9.65
N LEU A 5 13.05 -9.88 -8.96
CA LEU A 5 11.91 -9.23 -9.61
C LEU A 5 12.34 -7.85 -10.09
N LYS A 6 12.47 -7.70 -11.40
CA LYS A 6 12.80 -6.41 -12.01
C LYS A 6 11.55 -5.57 -12.15
N ARG A 7 11.65 -4.31 -11.74
CA ARG A 7 10.58 -3.33 -11.95
C ARG A 7 10.83 -2.61 -13.27
N HIS A 8 9.83 -2.63 -14.13
CA HIS A 8 9.90 -2.01 -15.46
C HIS A 8 9.01 -0.77 -15.49
N TYR A 9 9.64 0.40 -15.56
CA TYR A 9 8.93 1.67 -15.59
C TYR A 9 9.23 2.43 -16.88
N GLY A 10 8.34 3.37 -17.22
CA GLY A 10 8.51 4.22 -18.39
C GLY A 10 7.93 3.66 -19.69
N ARG A 11 7.29 2.50 -19.64
CA ARG A 11 6.68 1.86 -20.83
C ARG A 11 5.19 2.15 -20.98
N GLY A 12 4.58 2.80 -20.00
CA GLY A 12 3.14 3.01 -19.99
C GLY A 12 2.33 1.77 -19.64
N ASP A 13 2.96 0.72 -19.13
CA ASP A 13 2.28 -0.52 -18.73
C ASP A 13 1.49 -0.33 -17.43
N LEU A 14 0.50 -1.20 -17.25
CA LEU A 14 -0.19 -1.29 -15.97
C LEU A 14 0.64 -2.09 -14.98
N HIS A 15 0.46 -1.78 -13.70
CA HIS A 15 1.18 -2.43 -12.61
C HIS A 15 0.20 -3.03 -11.62
N PHE A 16 0.37 -4.31 -11.33
CA PHE A 16 -0.33 -5.00 -10.26
C PHE A 16 0.59 -5.01 -9.04
N ILE A 17 0.21 -4.30 -7.99
CA ILE A 17 1.06 -4.07 -6.84
C ILE A 17 0.41 -4.71 -5.61
N THR A 18 1.21 -5.43 -4.84
CA THR A 18 0.79 -6.02 -3.56
C THR A 18 1.74 -5.57 -2.48
N PHE A 19 1.18 -5.10 -1.38
CA PHE A 19 1.97 -4.80 -0.19
C PHE A 19 1.20 -5.23 1.05
N SER A 20 1.96 -5.68 2.05
CA SER A 20 1.39 -6.32 3.24
C SER A 20 1.63 -5.49 4.49
N CYS A 21 0.75 -5.64 5.46
CA CYS A 21 0.94 -5.09 6.79
C CYS A 21 2.13 -5.77 7.48
N TYR A 22 2.75 -5.05 8.41
CA TYR A 22 3.90 -5.54 9.16
C TYR A 22 3.57 -6.84 9.88
N GLU A 23 4.44 -7.84 9.70
CA GLU A 23 4.26 -9.19 10.23
C GLU A 23 2.89 -9.81 9.89
N ARG A 24 2.30 -9.39 8.78
CA ARG A 24 0.98 -9.83 8.30
C ARG A 24 -0.13 -9.64 9.34
N ARG A 25 0.01 -8.65 10.19
CA ARG A 25 -1.02 -8.28 11.15
C ARG A 25 -2.24 -7.70 10.42
N ALA A 26 -3.42 -7.92 10.99
CA ALA A 26 -4.67 -7.48 10.39
C ALA A 26 -4.94 -5.98 10.63
N LEU A 27 -4.01 -5.13 10.23
CA LEU A 27 -4.08 -3.69 10.50
C LEU A 27 -5.11 -2.97 9.62
N LEU A 28 -5.53 -3.61 8.52
CA LEU A 28 -6.60 -3.12 7.65
C LEU A 28 -7.93 -3.85 7.94
N GLY A 29 -8.05 -4.47 9.11
CA GLY A 29 -9.22 -5.27 9.45
C GLY A 29 -10.45 -4.48 9.84
N SER A 30 -10.31 -3.21 10.24
CA SER A 30 -11.45 -2.39 10.63
C SER A 30 -11.96 -1.55 9.47
N ALA A 31 -13.25 -1.19 9.52
CA ALA A 31 -13.83 -0.28 8.53
C ALA A 31 -13.13 1.08 8.55
N ARG A 32 -12.75 1.55 9.73
CA ARG A 32 -12.04 2.81 9.90
C ARG A 32 -10.70 2.81 9.18
N SER A 33 -9.91 1.75 9.32
CA SER A 33 -8.60 1.67 8.67
C SER A 33 -8.74 1.56 7.14
N ARG A 34 -9.71 0.79 6.67
CA ARG A 34 -9.96 0.67 5.23
C ARG A 34 -10.45 1.98 4.63
N ASN A 35 -11.36 2.67 5.30
CA ASN A 35 -11.87 3.96 4.83
C ASN A 35 -10.75 5.00 4.77
N LEU A 36 -9.87 5.01 5.76
CA LEU A 36 -8.70 5.89 5.77
C LEU A 36 -7.77 5.57 4.61
N PHE A 37 -7.52 4.29 4.36
CA PHE A 37 -6.68 3.86 3.25
C PHE A 37 -7.26 4.34 1.91
N VAL A 38 -8.55 4.14 1.68
CA VAL A 38 -9.20 4.55 0.44
C VAL A 38 -9.15 6.07 0.26
N LYS A 39 -9.34 6.82 1.34
CA LYS A 39 -9.24 8.28 1.29
C LYS A 39 -7.84 8.73 0.87
N VAL A 40 -6.82 8.19 1.50
CA VAL A 40 -5.42 8.52 1.18
C VAL A 40 -5.07 8.09 -0.23
N LEU A 41 -5.53 6.91 -0.64
CA LEU A 41 -5.32 6.41 -2.00
C LEU A 41 -5.90 7.38 -3.04
N GLY A 42 -7.10 7.90 -2.81
CA GLY A 42 -7.71 8.89 -3.71
C GLY A 42 -6.91 10.17 -3.80
N GLU A 43 -6.40 10.67 -2.69
CA GLU A 43 -5.57 11.87 -2.65
C GLU A 43 -4.24 11.67 -3.37
N VAL A 44 -3.59 10.54 -3.17
CA VAL A 44 -2.33 10.19 -3.82
C VAL A 44 -2.54 10.03 -5.33
N ARG A 45 -3.64 9.41 -5.72
CA ARG A 45 -4.01 9.25 -7.13
C ARG A 45 -4.12 10.59 -7.84
N GLU A 46 -4.81 11.55 -7.23
CA GLU A 46 -4.96 12.89 -7.81
C GLU A 46 -3.62 13.61 -7.90
N ARG A 47 -2.83 13.53 -6.84
CA ARG A 47 -1.55 14.23 -6.74
C ARG A 47 -0.52 13.71 -7.75
N HIS A 48 -0.44 12.40 -7.94
CA HIS A 48 0.54 11.77 -8.83
C HIS A 48 0.01 11.52 -10.23
N GLY A 49 -1.29 11.58 -10.42
CA GLY A 49 -1.92 11.45 -11.73
C GLY A 49 -1.80 10.06 -12.34
N PHE A 50 -2.45 9.06 -11.74
CA PHE A 50 -2.50 7.73 -12.31
C PHE A 50 -3.94 7.22 -12.37
N LEU A 51 -4.18 6.28 -13.28
CA LEU A 51 -5.45 5.57 -13.35
C LEU A 51 -5.42 4.41 -12.36
N LEU A 52 -6.50 4.25 -11.63
CA LEU A 52 -6.68 3.13 -10.71
C LEU A 52 -7.79 2.25 -11.28
N LEU A 53 -7.40 1.10 -11.85
CA LEU A 53 -8.35 0.18 -12.47
C LEU A 53 -9.09 -0.67 -11.45
N GLY A 54 -8.44 -0.90 -10.31
CA GLY A 54 -9.06 -1.66 -9.24
C GLY A 54 -8.15 -1.74 -8.03
N TYR A 55 -8.75 -2.07 -6.90
CA TYR A 55 -8.00 -2.34 -5.68
C TYR A 55 -8.76 -3.34 -4.82
N VAL A 56 -8.03 -4.06 -4.00
CA VAL A 56 -8.59 -4.98 -3.01
C VAL A 56 -7.89 -4.75 -1.69
N LEU A 57 -8.67 -4.61 -0.63
CA LEU A 57 -8.14 -4.48 0.73
C LEU A 57 -8.53 -5.72 1.53
N MET A 58 -7.52 -6.46 1.92
CA MET A 58 -7.66 -7.57 2.86
C MET A 58 -7.14 -7.10 4.23
N PRO A 59 -7.52 -7.75 5.32
CA PRO A 59 -7.04 -7.31 6.63
C PRO A 59 -5.51 -7.21 6.73
N GLU A 60 -4.78 -8.07 6.05
CA GLU A 60 -3.33 -8.19 6.16
C GLU A 60 -2.56 -7.58 5.00
N TYR A 61 -3.23 -7.23 3.88
CA TYR A 61 -2.54 -6.75 2.69
C TYR A 61 -3.48 -6.00 1.74
N ALA A 62 -2.89 -5.33 0.76
CA ALA A 62 -3.62 -4.61 -0.27
C ALA A 62 -3.10 -4.97 -1.66
N HIS A 63 -3.99 -4.99 -2.63
CA HIS A 63 -3.67 -5.09 -4.05
C HIS A 63 -4.13 -3.83 -4.76
N LEU A 64 -3.28 -3.30 -5.64
CA LEU A 64 -3.63 -2.17 -6.52
C LEU A 64 -3.34 -2.55 -7.96
N LEU A 65 -4.25 -2.22 -8.85
CA LEU A 65 -4.03 -2.30 -10.28
C LEU A 65 -4.07 -0.88 -10.83
N MET A 66 -2.91 -0.35 -11.22
CA MET A 66 -2.74 1.05 -11.56
C MET A 66 -1.90 1.25 -12.80
N SER A 67 -2.11 2.38 -13.46
CA SER A 67 -1.22 2.85 -14.53
C SER A 67 0.01 3.51 -13.91
N GLU A 68 1.01 3.77 -14.76
CA GLU A 68 2.14 4.58 -14.32
C GLU A 68 1.67 6.01 -14.03
N PRO A 69 2.18 6.64 -12.95
CA PRO A 69 1.80 8.00 -12.61
C PRO A 69 2.46 9.01 -13.55
N ARG A 70 1.82 10.16 -13.71
CA ARG A 70 2.41 11.29 -14.44
C ARG A 70 3.61 11.86 -13.69
N LYS A 71 3.55 11.84 -12.36
CA LYS A 71 4.62 12.34 -11.50
C LYS A 71 5.20 11.20 -10.69
N GLY A 72 6.49 10.94 -10.86
CA GLY A 72 7.20 9.89 -10.15
C GLY A 72 7.02 8.52 -10.79
N THR A 73 7.23 7.49 -10.00
CA THR A 73 7.16 6.09 -10.42
C THR A 73 6.12 5.36 -9.58
N PRO A 74 5.67 4.17 -9.99
CA PRO A 74 4.82 3.35 -9.13
C PRO A 74 5.44 3.09 -7.75
N SER A 75 6.75 2.90 -7.70
CA SER A 75 7.48 2.73 -6.45
C SER A 75 7.33 3.94 -5.52
N LYS A 76 7.44 5.14 -6.07
CA LYS A 76 7.28 6.38 -5.31
C LYS A 76 5.85 6.55 -4.81
N VAL A 77 4.87 6.23 -5.65
CA VAL A 77 3.44 6.26 -5.27
C VAL A 77 3.18 5.34 -4.10
N VAL A 78 3.66 4.11 -4.16
CA VAL A 78 3.49 3.14 -3.07
C VAL A 78 4.16 3.63 -1.79
N GLN A 79 5.35 4.18 -1.90
CA GLN A 79 6.08 4.73 -0.76
C GLN A 79 5.28 5.85 -0.08
N VAL A 80 4.77 6.80 -0.84
CA VAL A 80 3.98 7.92 -0.32
C VAL A 80 2.68 7.43 0.31
N LEU A 81 1.99 6.52 -0.37
CA LEU A 81 0.75 5.93 0.13
C LEU A 81 0.96 5.24 1.47
N LYS A 82 1.97 4.38 1.54
CA LYS A 82 2.31 3.66 2.77
C LYS A 82 2.64 4.61 3.91
N GLN A 83 3.46 5.62 3.65
CA GLN A 83 3.83 6.60 4.66
C GLN A 83 2.63 7.37 5.18
N ARG A 84 1.77 7.85 4.29
CA ARG A 84 0.61 8.64 4.69
C ARG A 84 -0.39 7.83 5.49
N VAL A 85 -0.67 6.61 5.08
CA VAL A 85 -1.55 5.71 5.83
C VAL A 85 -0.96 5.40 7.21
N SER A 86 0.32 5.07 7.25
CA SER A 86 1.02 4.77 8.50
C SER A 86 0.95 5.96 9.47
N ARG A 87 1.24 7.15 9.01
CA ARG A 87 1.19 8.36 9.83
C ARG A 87 -0.21 8.64 10.36
N ALA A 88 -1.21 8.48 9.51
CA ALA A 88 -2.60 8.71 9.90
C ALA A 88 -3.07 7.68 10.92
N MET A 89 -2.70 6.42 10.75
CA MET A 89 -3.09 5.35 11.68
C MET A 89 -2.33 5.42 13.00
N CYS A 90 -1.04 5.73 12.96
CA CYS A 90 -0.18 5.74 14.14
C CYS A 90 -0.08 7.12 14.80
N GLY A 91 -0.42 8.17 14.08
CA GLY A 91 -0.26 9.55 14.54
C GLY A 91 -1.02 9.88 15.82
N THR A 92 -2.25 9.42 15.94
CA THR A 92 -3.07 9.64 17.14
C THR A 92 -2.48 8.93 18.36
N ARG A 93 -2.00 7.71 18.18
CA ARG A 93 -1.32 6.98 19.25
C ARG A 93 -0.02 7.66 19.64
N ARG A 94 0.71 8.19 18.67
CA ARG A 94 1.95 8.92 18.89
C ARG A 94 1.71 10.18 19.74
N ARG A 95 0.62 10.89 19.52
CA ARG A 95 0.24 12.05 20.32
C ARG A 95 -0.08 11.67 21.76
N ARG A 96 -0.80 10.57 21.96
CA ARG A 96 -1.14 10.05 23.30
C ARG A 96 0.09 9.63 24.08
N TRP A 97 1.11 9.16 23.37
CA TRP A 97 2.31 8.59 23.96
C TRP A 97 3.47 9.55 24.00
N ASN A 98 3.25 10.78 23.55
CA ASN A 98 4.27 11.82 23.60
C ASN A 98 4.61 12.14 25.05
N GLY A 99 5.86 11.89 25.41
CA GLY A 99 6.41 12.17 26.71
C GLY A 99 6.66 10.95 27.57
N GLU A 100 5.68 10.13 27.89
CA GLU A 100 5.90 9.02 28.82
C GLU A 100 6.31 7.70 28.15
N LEU A 101 5.52 7.27 27.18
CA LEU A 101 5.72 5.94 26.62
C LEU A 101 6.83 5.88 25.57
N SER A 102 7.05 6.98 24.87
CA SER A 102 8.13 7.05 23.88
C SER A 102 9.51 6.98 24.54
N LEU A 103 9.63 7.41 25.78
CA LEU A 103 10.88 7.34 26.54
C LEU A 103 11.07 5.98 27.21
N LYS A 104 9.98 5.36 27.68
CA LYS A 104 10.05 4.07 28.39
C LYS A 104 10.23 2.88 27.46
N PHE A 105 9.66 2.93 26.24
CA PHE A 105 9.63 1.81 25.32
C PHE A 105 9.99 2.24 23.90
N PRO A 106 11.26 2.65 23.68
CA PRO A 106 11.66 3.14 22.36
C PRO A 106 11.52 2.09 21.25
N ASN A 107 11.72 0.81 21.58
CA ASN A 107 11.59 -0.28 20.62
C ASN A 107 10.13 -0.53 20.27
N GLU A 108 9.24 -0.43 21.22
CA GLU A 108 7.80 -0.58 20.97
C GLU A 108 7.25 0.58 20.15
N VAL A 109 7.69 1.79 20.41
CA VAL A 109 7.34 2.96 19.61
C VAL A 109 7.83 2.77 18.17
N GLY A 110 9.03 2.23 17.99
CA GLY A 110 9.55 1.88 16.68
C GLY A 110 8.70 0.82 15.99
N SER A 111 8.28 -0.21 16.71
CA SER A 111 7.40 -1.27 16.20
C SER A 111 6.01 -0.74 15.82
N LEU A 112 5.44 0.13 16.62
CA LEU A 112 4.14 0.74 16.35
C LEU A 112 4.16 1.64 15.12
N ARG A 113 5.31 2.21 14.76
CA ARG A 113 5.48 2.99 13.53
C ARG A 113 5.52 2.11 12.30
N ARG A 114 5.77 0.82 12.46
CA ARG A 114 5.80 -0.13 11.35
C ARG A 114 4.40 -0.64 11.09
N PHE A 115 3.70 0.07 10.25
CA PHE A 115 2.40 -0.38 9.76
C PHE A 115 2.57 -1.39 8.63
N TRP A 116 3.59 -1.20 7.79
CA TRP A 116 3.79 -1.95 6.56
C TRP A 116 5.07 -2.76 6.58
N GLN A 117 5.05 -3.90 5.87
CA GLN A 117 6.28 -4.57 5.48
C GLN A 117 7.08 -3.64 4.58
N LYS A 118 8.41 -3.72 4.69
CA LYS A 118 9.32 -2.82 3.98
C LYS A 118 9.20 -2.93 2.47
N ARG A 119 9.03 -4.14 1.95
CA ARG A 119 9.01 -4.42 0.52
C ARG A 119 7.59 -4.57 0.00
N PHE A 120 7.45 -4.42 -1.30
CA PHE A 120 6.20 -4.67 -2.00
C PHE A 120 6.48 -5.42 -3.30
N TYR A 121 5.46 -6.13 -3.78
CA TYR A 121 5.49 -6.85 -5.04
C TYR A 121 4.90 -5.96 -6.13
N ASP A 122 5.59 -5.87 -7.27
CA ASP A 122 5.15 -5.09 -8.42
C ASP A 122 5.23 -5.98 -9.67
N PHE A 123 4.10 -6.36 -10.20
CA PHE A 123 4.00 -7.16 -11.41
C PHE A 123 3.57 -6.25 -12.56
N THR A 124 4.40 -6.15 -13.60
CA THR A 124 4.08 -5.38 -14.79
C THR A 124 3.09 -6.16 -15.66
N VAL A 125 1.95 -5.53 -15.97
CA VAL A 125 0.91 -6.13 -16.77
C VAL A 125 1.14 -5.72 -18.23
N TRP A 126 1.71 -6.63 -19.02
CA TRP A 126 2.15 -6.31 -20.39
C TRP A 126 1.18 -6.75 -21.48
N SER A 127 0.10 -7.44 -21.14
CA SER A 127 -0.87 -7.94 -22.13
C SER A 127 -2.28 -7.91 -21.58
N GLU A 128 -3.27 -7.91 -22.46
CA GLU A 128 -4.68 -7.99 -22.08
C GLU A 128 -5.00 -9.29 -21.32
N LYS A 129 -4.34 -10.38 -21.69
CA LYS A 129 -4.49 -11.66 -21.00
C LYS A 129 -4.08 -11.54 -19.53
N LYS A 130 -2.93 -10.89 -19.27
CA LYS A 130 -2.44 -10.68 -17.90
C LYS A 130 -3.35 -9.72 -17.13
N LEU A 131 -3.87 -8.71 -17.78
CA LEU A 131 -4.84 -7.81 -17.18
C LEU A 131 -6.09 -8.56 -16.72
N LYS A 132 -6.63 -9.39 -17.59
CA LYS A 132 -7.80 -10.20 -17.28
C LYS A 132 -7.54 -11.15 -16.11
N GLU A 133 -6.38 -11.83 -16.13
CA GLU A 133 -5.97 -12.72 -15.04
C GLU A 133 -5.91 -11.99 -13.70
N LYS A 134 -5.34 -10.78 -13.68
CA LYS A 134 -5.22 -9.99 -12.44
C LYS A 134 -6.56 -9.48 -11.95
N LEU A 135 -7.43 -9.06 -12.85
CA LEU A 135 -8.79 -8.63 -12.49
C LEU A 135 -9.60 -9.79 -11.91
N GLU A 136 -9.51 -10.96 -12.52
CA GLU A 136 -10.17 -12.17 -12.01
C GLU A 136 -9.63 -12.57 -10.64
N TYR A 137 -8.32 -12.49 -10.47
CA TYR A 137 -7.67 -12.76 -9.18
C TYR A 137 -8.19 -11.82 -8.09
N MET A 138 -8.29 -10.53 -8.41
CA MET A 138 -8.79 -9.53 -7.46
C MET A 138 -10.24 -9.79 -7.08
N HIS A 139 -11.08 -10.15 -8.05
CA HIS A 139 -12.48 -10.49 -7.79
C HIS A 139 -12.66 -11.76 -6.97
N ALA A 140 -11.75 -12.70 -7.09
CA ALA A 140 -11.81 -13.94 -6.32
C ALA A 140 -11.38 -13.77 -4.86
N HIS A 141 -10.72 -12.67 -4.52
CA HIS A 141 -10.13 -12.43 -3.19
C HIS A 141 -10.99 -11.63 -2.23
N PRO A 142 -11.94 -10.79 -2.66
CA PRO A 142 -12.74 -10.01 -1.72
C PRO A 142 -13.63 -10.92 -0.88
N VAL A 143 -13.63 -10.68 0.38
CA VAL A 143 -14.47 -11.40 1.34
C VAL A 143 -15.70 -10.58 1.62
#